data_287b7512e9984b1555929d066e28b975
#
_entry.id   287b7512e9984b1555929d066e28b975
#
_cell.length_a   1.000
_cell.length_b   1.000
_cell.length_c   1.000
_cell.angle_alpha   90.00
_cell.angle_beta   90.00
_cell.angle_gamma   90.00
#
_symmetry.space_group_name_H-M   'P 1'
#
loop_
_entity.id
_entity.type
_entity.pdbx_description
1 polymer ?
#
loop_
_entity_poly.entity_id
_entity_poly.type
_entity_poly.pdbx_seq_one_letter_code
_entity_poly.pdbx_strand_id
1 'polypeptide(L)'
;GKIRINIASFEKWYANQIKYHKVTGEEPGKELKSWSYSVKEVADLLGVDDYLVYDLLKKNQMEAVIVDYWKRIPKESFQNWYKSQSRYRTKEDREKDALLEDATITMPEMAQLLGTTRSAVYTILDNPKYSHFFEFIVIAEKKRITKESFQKFLEGQDRYKLDPSNDYEELAQEQNIALANFRRKKLS
;
A
#
# COMPACT_ATOMS: atom_id res chain seq x y z
N GLY A 1 -56.46 12.20 13.88
CA GLY A 1 -55.84 11.94 12.57
C GLY A 1 -54.59 11.08 12.73
N LYS A 2 -54.33 10.11 11.82
CA LYS A 2 -53.12 9.30 11.81
C LYS A 2 -52.04 10.04 11.02
N ILE A 3 -50.88 10.28 11.62
CA ILE A 3 -49.68 10.82 10.92
C ILE A 3 -49.12 9.69 10.03
N ARG A 4 -48.80 10.02 8.80
CA ARG A 4 -48.13 9.12 7.84
C ARG A 4 -46.84 9.76 7.37
N ILE A 5 -45.79 8.96 7.21
CA ILE A 5 -44.50 9.40 6.70
C ILE A 5 -44.44 9.07 5.20
N ASN A 6 -43.96 9.99 4.40
CA ASN A 6 -43.73 9.76 2.98
C ASN A 6 -42.60 8.73 2.80
N ILE A 7 -42.81 7.73 1.95
CA ILE A 7 -41.86 6.63 1.74
C ILE A 7 -40.51 7.17 1.22
N ALA A 8 -40.52 8.04 0.20
CA ALA A 8 -39.30 8.61 -0.37
C ALA A 8 -38.48 9.40 0.69
N SER A 9 -39.18 10.15 1.56
CA SER A 9 -38.54 10.87 2.67
C SER A 9 -37.94 9.91 3.70
N PHE A 10 -38.62 8.83 4.01
CA PHE A 10 -38.12 7.78 4.90
C PHE A 10 -36.90 7.08 4.31
N GLU A 11 -36.93 6.67 3.03
CA GLU A 11 -35.78 6.02 2.38
C GLU A 11 -34.56 6.93 2.30
N LYS A 12 -34.75 8.22 2.00
CA LYS A 12 -33.66 9.20 2.01
C LYS A 12 -33.04 9.35 3.40
N TRP A 13 -33.86 9.42 4.44
CA TRP A 13 -33.38 9.44 5.82
C TRP A 13 -32.66 8.15 6.18
N TYR A 14 -33.22 6.99 5.82
CA TYR A 14 -32.66 5.67 6.09
C TYR A 14 -31.30 5.46 5.42
N ALA A 15 -31.12 5.96 4.23
CA ALA A 15 -29.84 5.91 3.50
C ALA A 15 -28.73 6.75 4.15
N ASN A 16 -29.08 7.73 5.02
CA ASN A 16 -28.15 8.68 5.63
C ASN A 16 -28.04 8.55 7.15
N GLN A 17 -28.55 7.47 7.75
CA GLN A 17 -28.41 7.17 9.18
C GLN A 17 -27.83 5.76 9.38
N ILE A 18 -27.35 5.43 10.58
CA ILE A 18 -26.74 4.13 10.91
C ILE A 18 -27.30 3.47 12.15
N LYS A 19 -28.15 4.18 12.90
CA LYS A 19 -28.64 3.75 14.21
C LYS A 19 -29.82 2.76 14.13
N TYR A 20 -30.73 2.98 13.19
CA TYR A 20 -31.98 2.23 13.12
C TYR A 20 -31.96 1.26 11.94
N HIS A 21 -32.39 0.02 12.17
CA HIS A 21 -32.45 -1.03 11.16
C HIS A 21 -33.89 -1.34 10.79
N LYS A 22 -34.15 -1.59 9.51
CA LYS A 22 -35.44 -2.11 9.04
C LYS A 22 -35.62 -3.55 9.53
N VAL A 23 -36.86 -3.92 9.83
CA VAL A 23 -37.22 -5.31 10.20
C VAL A 23 -36.89 -6.30 9.09
N THR A 24 -36.84 -5.82 7.84
CA THR A 24 -36.45 -6.60 6.64
C THR A 24 -34.98 -7.03 6.62
N GLY A 25 -34.15 -6.58 7.55
CA GLY A 25 -32.71 -6.86 7.58
C GLY A 25 -31.87 -6.02 6.63
N GLU A 26 -32.48 -5.10 5.88
CA GLU A 26 -31.73 -4.18 5.01
C GLU A 26 -30.80 -3.27 5.84
N GLU A 27 -29.54 -3.17 5.47
CA GLU A 27 -28.55 -2.35 6.14
C GLU A 27 -28.78 -0.85 5.93
N PRO A 28 -28.72 -0.03 7.01
CA PRO A 28 -28.88 1.41 6.90
C PRO A 28 -27.60 2.09 6.33
N GLY A 29 -27.74 3.36 5.95
CA GLY A 29 -26.59 4.21 5.66
C GLY A 29 -25.93 3.96 4.31
N LYS A 30 -26.64 3.44 3.31
CA LYS A 30 -26.10 3.16 1.99
C LYS A 30 -25.44 4.39 1.35
N GLU A 31 -26.09 5.55 1.40
CA GLU A 31 -25.56 6.80 0.87
C GLU A 31 -24.40 7.31 1.74
N LEU A 32 -24.55 7.23 3.05
CA LEU A 32 -23.50 7.60 3.99
C LEU A 32 -22.20 6.78 3.78
N LYS A 33 -22.32 5.47 3.59
CA LYS A 33 -21.21 4.55 3.32
C LYS A 33 -20.57 4.79 1.93
N SER A 34 -21.29 5.39 0.99
CA SER A 34 -20.74 5.68 -0.33
C SER A 34 -19.65 6.74 -0.31
N TRP A 35 -19.77 7.77 0.53
CA TRP A 35 -18.86 8.90 0.58
C TRP A 35 -17.96 8.95 1.83
N SER A 36 -18.23 8.13 2.87
CA SER A 36 -17.48 8.17 4.12
C SER A 36 -17.19 6.78 4.69
N TYR A 37 -16.15 6.70 5.50
CA TYR A 37 -15.80 5.55 6.33
C TYR A 37 -16.18 5.79 7.79
N SER A 38 -16.48 4.73 8.54
CA SER A 38 -16.44 4.74 10.00
C SER A 38 -14.99 4.71 10.49
N VAL A 39 -14.77 5.03 11.76
CA VAL A 39 -13.45 4.88 12.41
C VAL A 39 -12.95 3.45 12.29
N LYS A 40 -13.83 2.47 12.55
CA LYS A 40 -13.49 1.05 12.44
C LYS A 40 -13.10 0.63 11.02
N GLU A 41 -13.85 1.08 9.99
CA GLU A 41 -13.49 0.79 8.60
C GLU A 41 -12.10 1.35 8.23
N VAL A 42 -11.73 2.55 8.70
CA VAL A 42 -10.39 3.10 8.50
C VAL A 42 -9.34 2.29 9.26
N ALA A 43 -9.63 1.88 10.50
CA ALA A 43 -8.74 1.03 11.29
C ALA A 43 -8.49 -0.32 10.60
N ASP A 44 -9.56 -0.96 10.09
CA ASP A 44 -9.48 -2.21 9.33
C ASP A 44 -8.67 -2.06 8.02
N LEU A 45 -8.90 -0.96 7.27
CA LEU A 45 -8.14 -0.65 6.05
C LEU A 45 -6.63 -0.50 6.32
N LEU A 46 -6.27 0.14 7.42
CA LEU A 46 -4.88 0.37 7.81
C LEU A 46 -4.29 -0.81 8.61
N GLY A 47 -5.11 -1.74 9.09
CA GLY A 47 -4.72 -2.83 9.97
C GLY A 47 -4.15 -2.31 11.30
N VAL A 48 -4.84 -1.36 11.92
CA VAL A 48 -4.49 -0.72 13.19
C VAL A 48 -5.69 -0.71 14.15
N ASP A 49 -5.47 -0.36 15.40
CA ASP A 49 -6.54 -0.20 16.37
C ASP A 49 -7.35 1.10 16.15
N ASP A 50 -8.63 1.07 16.47
CA ASP A 50 -9.54 2.23 16.42
C ASP A 50 -8.98 3.43 17.21
N TYR A 51 -8.29 3.17 18.32
CA TYR A 51 -7.66 4.20 19.14
C TYR A 51 -6.66 5.07 18.34
N LEU A 52 -5.87 4.45 17.46
CA LEU A 52 -4.94 5.19 16.61
C LEU A 52 -5.68 6.12 15.65
N VAL A 53 -6.79 5.67 15.06
CA VAL A 53 -7.61 6.50 14.17
C VAL A 53 -8.20 7.69 14.92
N TYR A 54 -8.68 7.48 16.16
CA TYR A 54 -9.14 8.58 17.01
C TYR A 54 -8.01 9.57 17.34
N ASP A 55 -6.78 9.10 17.58
CA ASP A 55 -5.62 9.96 17.81
C ASP A 55 -5.25 10.80 16.57
N LEU A 56 -5.29 10.19 15.38
CA LEU A 56 -5.09 10.91 14.11
C LEU A 56 -6.15 12.01 13.90
N LEU A 57 -7.42 11.72 14.20
CA LEU A 57 -8.50 12.72 14.15
C LEU A 57 -8.31 13.83 15.17
N LYS A 58 -7.90 13.49 16.40
CA LYS A 58 -7.62 14.46 17.45
C LYS A 58 -6.45 15.39 17.10
N LYS A 59 -5.48 14.91 16.37
CA LYS A 59 -4.32 15.68 15.84
C LYS A 59 -4.65 16.45 14.56
N ASN A 60 -5.90 16.49 14.14
CA ASN A 60 -6.37 17.14 12.92
C ASN A 60 -5.63 16.68 11.64
N GLN A 61 -5.17 15.44 11.61
CA GLN A 61 -4.52 14.87 10.42
C GLN A 61 -5.55 14.42 9.38
N MET A 62 -6.77 14.08 9.82
CA MET A 62 -7.92 13.79 8.96
C MET A 62 -9.14 14.54 9.49
N GLU A 63 -10.03 14.94 8.58
CA GLU A 63 -11.31 15.52 8.95
C GLU A 63 -12.35 14.43 9.23
N ALA A 64 -13.24 14.69 10.17
CA ALA A 64 -14.39 13.85 10.45
C ALA A 64 -15.65 14.69 10.63
N VAL A 65 -16.78 14.14 10.22
CA VAL A 65 -18.12 14.66 10.46
C VAL A 65 -18.84 13.77 11.48
N ILE A 66 -19.79 14.34 12.23
CA ILE A 66 -20.60 13.60 13.20
C ILE A 66 -21.95 13.31 12.56
N VAL A 67 -22.33 12.02 12.49
CA VAL A 67 -23.63 11.55 12.04
C VAL A 67 -24.20 10.61 13.12
N ASP A 68 -25.37 10.91 13.65
CA ASP A 68 -26.02 10.12 14.71
C ASP A 68 -25.10 9.81 15.90
N TYR A 69 -24.33 10.82 16.35
CA TYR A 69 -23.31 10.71 17.42
C TYR A 69 -22.04 9.93 17.06
N TRP A 70 -21.92 9.38 15.84
CA TRP A 70 -20.75 8.65 15.38
C TRP A 70 -19.87 9.49 14.48
N LYS A 71 -18.56 9.36 14.63
CA LYS A 71 -17.61 9.99 13.72
C LYS A 71 -17.57 9.22 12.40
N ARG A 72 -17.72 9.96 11.30
CA ARG A 72 -17.55 9.48 9.93
C ARG A 72 -16.43 10.26 9.27
N ILE A 73 -15.54 9.58 8.57
CA ILE A 73 -14.39 10.16 7.89
C ILE A 73 -14.70 10.21 6.40
N PRO A 74 -14.83 11.41 5.77
CA PRO A 74 -15.00 11.51 4.33
C PRO A 74 -13.89 10.76 3.60
N LYS A 75 -14.22 9.99 2.57
CA LYS A 75 -13.24 9.22 1.79
C LYS A 75 -12.17 10.11 1.18
N GLU A 76 -12.55 11.31 0.76
CA GLU A 76 -11.62 12.31 0.25
C GLU A 76 -10.61 12.77 1.32
N SER A 77 -11.08 13.05 2.55
CA SER A 77 -10.21 13.41 3.67
C SER A 77 -9.21 12.30 3.99
N PHE A 78 -9.70 11.05 4.04
CA PHE A 78 -8.83 9.89 4.22
C PHE A 78 -7.79 9.78 3.09
N GLN A 79 -8.20 9.92 1.83
CA GLN A 79 -7.30 9.81 0.67
C GLN A 79 -6.24 10.91 0.64
N ASN A 80 -6.62 12.15 0.97
CA ASN A 80 -5.69 13.27 1.03
C ASN A 80 -4.64 13.07 2.11
N TRP A 81 -5.08 12.67 3.32
CA TRP A 81 -4.15 12.30 4.38
C TRP A 81 -3.28 11.11 3.99
N TYR A 82 -3.86 10.06 3.42
CA TYR A 82 -3.13 8.85 3.04
C TYR A 82 -2.01 9.12 2.04
N LYS A 83 -2.25 10.01 1.07
CA LYS A 83 -1.24 10.46 0.09
C LYS A 83 -0.14 11.34 0.69
N SER A 84 -0.43 12.06 1.78
CA SER A 84 0.51 12.98 2.42
C SER A 84 1.48 12.31 3.40
N GLN A 85 1.33 11.02 3.65
CA GLN A 85 2.16 10.29 4.61
C GLN A 85 2.60 8.93 4.04
N SER A 86 3.72 8.38 4.56
CA SER A 86 4.28 7.09 4.15
C SER A 86 4.28 6.04 5.26
N ARG A 87 3.97 6.46 6.49
CA ARG A 87 4.06 5.61 7.69
C ARG A 87 3.01 4.51 7.73
N TYR A 88 1.78 4.85 7.36
CA TYR A 88 0.65 3.93 7.40
C TYR A 88 0.30 3.47 6.01
N ARG A 89 0.25 2.15 5.82
CA ARG A 89 -0.08 1.52 4.54
C ARG A 89 -1.33 0.67 4.71
N THR A 90 -2.23 0.71 3.72
CA THR A 90 -3.38 -0.18 3.69
C THR A 90 -2.91 -1.63 3.54
N LYS A 91 -3.76 -2.59 3.91
CA LYS A 91 -3.45 -4.02 3.74
C LYS A 91 -3.15 -4.35 2.27
N GLU A 92 -3.96 -3.82 1.36
CA GLU A 92 -3.79 -4.00 -0.08
C GLU A 92 -2.45 -3.45 -0.60
N ASP A 93 -2.06 -2.25 -0.15
CA ASP A 93 -0.79 -1.66 -0.56
C ASP A 93 0.41 -2.39 0.06
N ARG A 94 0.30 -2.91 1.30
CA ARG A 94 1.35 -3.75 1.89
C ARG A 94 1.56 -5.05 1.12
N GLU A 95 0.48 -5.67 0.63
CA GLU A 95 0.57 -6.87 -0.21
C GLU A 95 1.24 -6.55 -1.55
N LYS A 96 0.91 -5.40 -2.17
CA LYS A 96 1.60 -4.92 -3.38
C LYS A 96 3.07 -4.60 -3.11
N ASP A 97 3.36 -3.89 -2.02
CA ASP A 97 4.72 -3.53 -1.64
C ASP A 97 5.58 -4.78 -1.40
N ALA A 98 5.04 -5.82 -0.72
CA ALA A 98 5.74 -7.08 -0.51
C ALA A 98 6.11 -7.77 -1.82
N LEU A 99 5.19 -7.81 -2.80
CA LEU A 99 5.48 -8.36 -4.13
C LEU A 99 6.58 -7.58 -4.87
N LEU A 100 6.59 -6.24 -4.73
CA LEU A 100 7.62 -5.40 -5.32
C LEU A 100 8.95 -5.54 -4.57
N GLU A 101 8.93 -5.72 -3.25
CA GLU A 101 10.12 -5.99 -2.45
C GLU A 101 10.80 -7.30 -2.87
N ASP A 102 10.02 -8.35 -3.11
CA ASP A 102 10.53 -9.62 -3.61
C ASP A 102 11.19 -9.51 -4.99
N ALA A 103 10.71 -8.60 -5.85
CA ALA A 103 11.25 -8.37 -7.18
C ALA A 103 12.43 -7.37 -7.23
N THR A 104 12.83 -6.83 -6.08
CA THR A 104 13.85 -5.78 -5.99
C THR A 104 14.89 -6.07 -4.91
N ILE A 105 16.05 -5.40 -5.00
CA ILE A 105 17.09 -5.39 -3.98
C ILE A 105 17.34 -3.96 -3.49
N THR A 106 17.71 -3.83 -2.23
CA THR A 106 18.18 -2.58 -1.64
C THR A 106 19.66 -2.34 -1.95
N MET A 107 20.13 -1.10 -1.77
CA MET A 107 21.58 -0.79 -1.93
C MET A 107 22.48 -1.59 -0.97
N PRO A 108 22.10 -1.83 0.31
CA PRO A 108 22.86 -2.73 1.19
C PRO A 108 22.89 -4.17 0.71
N GLU A 109 21.75 -4.73 0.21
CA GLU A 109 21.71 -6.08 -0.34
C GLU A 109 22.58 -6.20 -1.59
N MET A 110 22.56 -5.23 -2.50
CA MET A 110 23.49 -5.19 -3.64
C MET A 110 24.94 -5.16 -3.20
N ALA A 111 25.27 -4.38 -2.14
CA ALA A 111 26.62 -4.33 -1.60
C ALA A 111 27.07 -5.70 -1.05
N GLN A 112 26.20 -6.38 -0.33
CA GLN A 112 26.43 -7.72 0.19
C GLN A 112 26.62 -8.73 -0.95
N LEU A 113 25.75 -8.73 -1.95
CA LEU A 113 25.81 -9.62 -3.11
C LEU A 113 27.11 -9.46 -3.90
N LEU A 114 27.66 -8.26 -3.98
CA LEU A 114 28.92 -7.96 -4.69
C LEU A 114 30.15 -8.05 -3.78
N GLY A 115 30.01 -8.42 -2.50
CA GLY A 115 31.13 -8.44 -1.54
C GLY A 115 31.79 -7.06 -1.36
N THR A 116 31.04 -5.97 -1.42
CA THR A 116 31.54 -4.60 -1.43
C THR A 116 30.85 -3.69 -0.41
N THR A 117 31.23 -2.43 -0.36
CA THR A 117 30.60 -1.46 0.53
C THR A 117 29.42 -0.75 -0.10
N ARG A 118 28.48 -0.26 0.72
CA ARG A 118 27.37 0.56 0.26
C ARG A 118 27.83 1.81 -0.52
N SER A 119 28.93 2.43 -0.12
CA SER A 119 29.52 3.58 -0.83
C SER A 119 29.98 3.20 -2.25
N ALA A 120 30.59 2.02 -2.40
CA ALA A 120 30.98 1.51 -3.72
C ALA A 120 29.78 1.24 -4.63
N VAL A 121 28.66 0.77 -4.07
CA VAL A 121 27.39 0.60 -4.82
C VAL A 121 26.95 1.94 -5.41
N TYR A 122 26.90 3.01 -4.63
CA TYR A 122 26.53 4.33 -5.17
C TYR A 122 27.48 4.78 -6.29
N THR A 123 28.80 4.52 -6.15
CA THR A 123 29.77 4.81 -7.20
C THR A 123 29.49 4.01 -8.48
N ILE A 124 29.04 2.76 -8.36
CA ILE A 124 28.65 1.93 -9.52
C ILE A 124 27.40 2.52 -10.19
N LEU A 125 26.38 2.87 -9.39
CA LEU A 125 25.11 3.39 -9.89
C LEU A 125 25.25 4.76 -10.57
N ASP A 126 26.17 5.59 -10.10
CA ASP A 126 26.45 6.92 -10.66
C ASP A 126 27.43 6.88 -11.83
N ASN A 127 28.09 5.74 -12.09
CA ASN A 127 29.06 5.61 -13.18
C ASN A 127 28.35 5.53 -14.53
N PRO A 128 28.61 6.46 -15.48
CA PRO A 128 27.99 6.47 -16.81
C PRO A 128 28.13 5.16 -17.60
N LYS A 129 29.21 4.40 -17.32
CA LYS A 129 29.44 3.08 -17.93
C LYS A 129 28.43 2.03 -17.50
N TYR A 130 27.86 2.15 -16.29
CA TYR A 130 27.00 1.12 -15.69
C TYR A 130 25.59 1.61 -15.38
N SER A 131 25.37 2.91 -15.23
CA SER A 131 24.09 3.49 -14.81
C SER A 131 22.91 3.10 -15.72
N HIS A 132 23.17 2.88 -17.01
CA HIS A 132 22.16 2.51 -17.99
C HIS A 132 21.58 1.10 -17.79
N PHE A 133 22.25 0.23 -17.02
CA PHE A 133 21.72 -1.09 -16.70
C PHE A 133 20.60 -1.05 -15.68
N PHE A 134 20.61 -0.07 -14.77
CA PHE A 134 19.80 -0.10 -13.55
C PHE A 134 18.42 0.54 -13.72
N GLU A 135 17.41 -0.23 -13.36
CA GLU A 135 16.03 0.24 -13.21
C GLU A 135 15.68 0.32 -11.73
N PHE A 136 15.01 1.42 -11.34
CA PHE A 136 14.68 1.70 -9.95
C PHE A 136 13.18 1.73 -9.72
N ILE A 137 12.78 1.20 -8.56
CA ILE A 137 11.41 1.30 -8.04
C ILE A 137 11.50 1.98 -6.66
N VAL A 138 10.52 2.82 -6.34
CA VAL A 138 10.38 3.43 -5.01
C VAL A 138 9.27 2.74 -4.26
N ILE A 139 9.60 2.13 -3.11
CA ILE A 139 8.65 1.47 -2.21
C ILE A 139 8.77 2.13 -0.85
N ALA A 140 7.68 2.69 -0.31
CA ALA A 140 7.66 3.39 0.97
C ALA A 140 8.83 4.39 1.11
N GLU A 141 8.99 5.25 0.11
CA GLU A 141 10.06 6.29 -0.02
C GLU A 141 11.49 5.75 -0.14
N LYS A 142 11.69 4.43 -0.16
CA LYS A 142 12.99 3.81 -0.36
C LYS A 142 13.21 3.44 -1.82
N LYS A 143 14.31 3.93 -2.41
CA LYS A 143 14.74 3.55 -3.76
C LYS A 143 15.35 2.14 -3.72
N ARG A 144 14.86 1.25 -4.59
CA ARG A 144 15.32 -0.13 -4.74
C ARG A 144 15.66 -0.41 -6.20
N ILE A 145 16.52 -1.38 -6.45
CA ILE A 145 16.96 -1.80 -7.80
C ILE A 145 16.15 -3.04 -8.17
N THR A 146 15.64 -3.10 -9.41
CA THR A 146 15.00 -4.34 -9.89
C THR A 146 16.05 -5.44 -10.03
N LYS A 147 15.71 -6.66 -9.61
CA LYS A 147 16.62 -7.80 -9.71
C LYS A 147 16.94 -8.14 -11.17
N GLU A 148 15.97 -7.94 -12.08
CA GLU A 148 16.17 -8.10 -13.51
C GLU A 148 17.26 -7.14 -14.03
N SER A 149 17.23 -5.87 -13.63
CA SER A 149 18.24 -4.88 -14.04
C SER A 149 19.61 -5.17 -13.45
N PHE A 150 19.64 -5.65 -12.19
CA PHE A 150 20.88 -6.09 -11.56
C PHE A 150 21.49 -7.30 -12.27
N GLN A 151 20.69 -8.27 -12.70
CA GLN A 151 21.15 -9.40 -13.49
C GLN A 151 21.73 -8.94 -14.85
N LYS A 152 21.04 -8.05 -15.57
CA LYS A 152 21.56 -7.45 -16.81
C LYS A 152 22.91 -6.75 -16.60
N PHE A 153 23.08 -6.08 -15.46
CA PHE A 153 24.35 -5.48 -15.09
C PHE A 153 25.45 -6.54 -14.91
N LEU A 154 25.17 -7.64 -14.21
CA LEU A 154 26.16 -8.71 -14.00
C LEU A 154 26.58 -9.37 -15.33
N GLU A 155 25.65 -9.56 -16.25
CA GLU A 155 25.90 -10.15 -17.56
C GLU A 155 26.62 -9.20 -18.53
N GLY A 156 26.38 -7.89 -18.39
CA GLY A 156 26.91 -6.87 -19.30
C GLY A 156 28.29 -6.32 -18.95
N GLN A 157 28.95 -6.84 -17.89
CA GLN A 157 30.27 -6.39 -17.48
C GLN A 157 31.08 -7.52 -16.81
N ASP A 158 32.43 -7.42 -16.79
CA ASP A 158 33.33 -8.46 -16.26
C ASP A 158 33.98 -8.09 -14.92
N ARG A 159 33.86 -6.83 -14.48
CA ARG A 159 34.59 -6.29 -13.33
C ARG A 159 33.97 -6.71 -12.00
N TYR A 160 32.65 -6.70 -11.91
CA TYR A 160 31.90 -7.00 -10.69
C TYR A 160 31.26 -8.37 -10.82
N LYS A 161 31.51 -9.24 -9.86
CA LYS A 161 30.97 -10.59 -9.79
C LYS A 161 30.25 -10.77 -8.47
N LEU A 162 29.34 -11.73 -8.41
CA LEU A 162 28.72 -12.12 -7.15
C LEU A 162 29.77 -12.69 -6.21
N ASP A 163 29.67 -12.36 -4.93
CA ASP A 163 30.47 -12.98 -3.89
C ASP A 163 30.07 -14.46 -3.75
N PRO A 164 30.99 -15.42 -3.94
CA PRO A 164 30.69 -16.85 -3.89
C PRO A 164 30.13 -17.33 -2.54
N SER A 165 30.23 -16.53 -1.47
CA SER A 165 29.64 -16.82 -0.16
C SER A 165 28.14 -16.55 -0.06
N ASN A 166 27.52 -15.96 -1.10
CA ASN A 166 26.11 -15.62 -1.13
C ASN A 166 25.36 -16.58 -2.09
N ASP A 167 24.36 -17.30 -1.57
CA ASP A 167 23.46 -18.20 -2.33
C ASP A 167 22.44 -17.39 -3.17
N TYR A 168 22.95 -16.71 -4.21
CA TYR A 168 22.08 -15.93 -5.11
C TYR A 168 21.23 -16.83 -6.04
N GLU A 169 21.68 -18.05 -6.36
CA GLU A 169 20.94 -18.97 -7.23
C GLU A 169 19.62 -19.45 -6.60
N GLU A 170 19.58 -19.65 -5.28
CA GLU A 170 18.37 -20.01 -4.54
C GLU A 170 17.34 -18.86 -4.57
N LEU A 171 17.81 -17.63 -4.36
CA LEU A 171 16.99 -16.40 -4.48
C LEU A 171 16.45 -16.17 -5.89
N ALA A 172 17.19 -16.49 -6.94
CA ALA A 172 16.77 -16.32 -8.34
C ALA A 172 15.72 -17.34 -8.79
N GLN A 173 15.78 -18.57 -8.29
CA GLN A 173 14.81 -19.63 -8.64
C GLN A 173 13.44 -19.40 -7.99
N GLU A 174 13.39 -19.00 -6.72
CA GLU A 174 12.13 -18.65 -6.04
C GLU A 174 11.40 -17.48 -6.71
N GLN A 175 12.15 -16.54 -7.31
CA GLN A 175 11.62 -15.34 -7.93
C GLN A 175 11.02 -15.53 -9.32
N ASN A 176 11.57 -16.41 -10.12
CA ASN A 176 10.96 -16.77 -11.39
C ASN A 176 9.57 -17.37 -11.20
N ILE A 177 9.35 -18.07 -10.09
CA ILE A 177 8.03 -18.61 -9.69
C ILE A 177 7.10 -17.48 -9.24
N ALA A 178 7.58 -16.52 -8.44
CA ALA A 178 6.78 -15.39 -7.95
C ALA A 178 6.35 -14.43 -9.07
N LEU A 179 7.25 -14.08 -10.01
CA LEU A 179 6.96 -13.27 -11.19
C LEU A 179 5.99 -13.96 -12.17
N ALA A 180 6.11 -15.26 -12.37
CA ALA A 180 5.19 -16.03 -13.18
C ALA A 180 3.77 -16.07 -12.56
N ASN A 181 3.68 -16.20 -11.25
CA ASN A 181 2.41 -16.16 -10.52
C ASN A 181 1.76 -14.77 -10.52
N PHE A 182 2.54 -13.70 -10.45
CA PHE A 182 2.05 -12.32 -10.56
C PHE A 182 1.48 -12.02 -11.96
N ARG A 183 2.18 -12.45 -13.03
CA ARG A 183 1.69 -12.30 -14.41
C ARG A 183 0.39 -13.08 -14.66
N ARG A 184 0.22 -14.26 -14.06
CA ARG A 184 -1.02 -15.04 -14.15
C ARG A 184 -2.20 -14.38 -13.43
N LYS A 185 -1.99 -13.78 -12.25
CA LYS A 185 -3.05 -13.06 -11.51
C LYS A 185 -3.51 -11.76 -12.16
N LYS A 186 -2.70 -11.16 -13.04
CA LYS A 186 -3.04 -9.90 -13.74
C LYS A 186 -3.81 -10.14 -15.04
N LEU A 187 -3.88 -11.40 -15.51
CA LEU A 187 -4.55 -11.82 -16.75
C LEU A 187 -5.87 -12.59 -16.48
N SER A 188 -6.23 -12.82 -15.23
CA SER A 188 -7.51 -13.36 -14.76
C SER A 188 -8.32 -12.25 -14.05
#